data_f4c0393c7a314120e0ee36dc3e491456
#
_entry.id   f4c0393c7a314120e0ee36dc3e491456
#
_cell.length_a   1.000
_cell.length_b   1.000
_cell.length_c   1.000
_cell.angle_alpha   90.00
_cell.angle_beta   90.00
_cell.angle_gamma   90.00
#
_symmetry.space_group_name_H-M   'P 1'
#
loop_
_entity.id
_entity.type
_entity.pdbx_description
1 polymer ?
#
loop_
_entity_poly.entity_id
_entity_poly.type
_entity_poly.pdbx_seq_one_letter_code
_entity_poly.pdbx_strand_id
1 'polypeptide(L)'
;MSMQSIKFSYRKYIAVIALQIVMVMTVLDVTLVNVALPVLADNFHISSSSVVWVVTIYQLIITMLLLPVSSIGDLHSYKRTFLIGVVIFTSASALCAVSSSFTMLVVLRAVQGVGAACVMGVNIALVRLIYPREILGRGMAVNAMCIAIATAAGPTIAGAILSVATWHWLFLINVPLGITAFFIGWKLLPQNPAVDHKPRFDRVSAVENMIVFGLIFYSLGNFTRKGDVVLSGVLLIISLFIGYFYVRRQFKHEQPLLPVDLFNNSMYTMSIMTSVCSFMAQNITMIALPFIYLNSYHFSTITTGLLMTPWPLATMIVSPIAARFVERHNPGVTAAVGMGVFVVGVLLLLYTGSSPAEWNIAWRMAICGVGFGMFQTPNNIVMVMATPMHRTGGAGGVQSTARLVGQTLGATLVSSIFAIIANELNAVHFCLYFSIGFALCAGVFSYTRTLGHKSELHL
;
A
#
# COMPACT_ATOMS: atom_id res chain seq x y z
N MET A 1 -1.23 -40.76 15.10
CA MET A 1 -0.30 -39.66 15.40
C MET A 1 -1.02 -38.68 16.31
N SER A 2 -0.61 -38.62 17.58
CA SER A 2 -1.22 -37.78 18.60
C SER A 2 -1.06 -36.29 18.22
N MET A 3 -2.14 -35.53 18.18
CA MET A 3 -2.14 -34.08 18.19
C MET A 3 -1.51 -33.59 19.50
N GLN A 4 -0.19 -33.55 19.58
CA GLN A 4 0.47 -32.75 20.60
C GLN A 4 0.04 -31.30 20.38
N SER A 5 -0.76 -30.78 21.29
CA SER A 5 -1.14 -29.37 21.33
C SER A 5 0.15 -28.54 21.37
N ILE A 6 0.51 -27.91 20.25
CA ILE A 6 1.64 -27.00 20.19
C ILE A 6 1.30 -25.82 21.12
N LYS A 7 1.77 -25.89 22.37
CA LYS A 7 1.64 -24.80 23.34
C LYS A 7 2.44 -23.61 22.80
N PHE A 8 1.75 -22.71 22.13
CA PHE A 8 2.33 -21.43 21.73
C PHE A 8 2.66 -20.65 23.00
N SER A 9 3.95 -20.42 23.26
CA SER A 9 4.40 -19.76 24.49
C SER A 9 3.79 -18.36 24.61
N TYR A 10 3.35 -17.97 25.81
CA TYR A 10 2.82 -16.63 26.12
C TYR A 10 3.73 -15.49 25.60
N ARG A 11 5.05 -15.66 25.69
CA ARG A 11 6.03 -14.70 25.12
C ARG A 11 5.89 -14.51 23.62
N LYS A 12 5.56 -15.56 22.88
CA LYS A 12 5.35 -15.48 21.42
C LYS A 12 4.08 -14.71 21.08
N TYR A 13 3.00 -14.89 21.84
CA TYR A 13 1.78 -14.09 21.63
C TYR A 13 2.03 -12.60 21.82
N ILE A 14 2.76 -12.20 22.88
CA ILE A 14 3.08 -10.78 23.12
C ILE A 14 4.02 -10.24 22.04
N ALA A 15 4.98 -11.03 21.53
CA ALA A 15 5.83 -10.62 20.41
C ALA A 15 5.01 -10.36 19.13
N VAL A 16 3.98 -11.18 18.87
CA VAL A 16 3.05 -10.95 17.75
C VAL A 16 2.29 -9.64 17.93
N ILE A 17 1.83 -9.34 19.16
CA ILE A 17 1.11 -8.08 19.44
C ILE A 17 1.99 -6.87 19.05
N ALA A 18 3.29 -6.87 19.38
CA ALA A 18 4.19 -5.80 18.98
C ALA A 18 4.25 -5.62 17.46
N LEU A 19 4.32 -6.72 16.69
CA LEU A 19 4.31 -6.65 15.23
C LEU A 19 3.00 -6.08 14.71
N GLN A 20 1.87 -6.55 15.26
CA GLN A 20 0.55 -6.11 14.79
C GLN A 20 0.27 -4.65 15.15
N ILE A 21 0.68 -4.16 16.32
CA ILE A 21 0.55 -2.74 16.68
C ILE A 21 1.24 -1.87 15.64
N VAL A 22 2.48 -2.19 15.24
CA VAL A 22 3.22 -1.37 14.27
C VAL A 22 2.64 -1.49 12.87
N MET A 23 2.16 -2.68 12.46
CA MET A 23 1.48 -2.84 11.18
C MET A 23 0.18 -2.04 11.13
N VAL A 24 -0.63 -2.10 12.18
CA VAL A 24 -1.84 -1.29 12.32
C VAL A 24 -1.49 0.20 12.27
N MET A 25 -0.48 0.63 13.00
CA MET A 25 -0.01 2.01 13.04
C MET A 25 0.40 2.53 11.66
N THR A 26 1.21 1.76 10.90
CA THR A 26 1.66 2.16 9.56
C THR A 26 0.52 2.21 8.53
N VAL A 27 -0.48 1.34 8.65
CA VAL A 27 -1.66 1.33 7.76
C VAL A 27 -2.65 2.42 8.12
N LEU A 28 -2.91 2.61 9.43
CA LEU A 28 -3.77 3.69 9.92
C LEU A 28 -3.23 5.05 9.48
N ASP A 29 -1.92 5.29 9.61
CA ASP A 29 -1.28 6.55 9.25
C ASP A 29 -1.62 6.99 7.82
N VAL A 30 -1.59 6.07 6.85
CA VAL A 30 -1.97 6.38 5.46
C VAL A 30 -3.45 6.72 5.34
N THR A 31 -4.31 5.94 5.97
CA THR A 31 -5.76 6.12 5.85
C THR A 31 -6.27 7.36 6.59
N LEU A 32 -5.66 7.68 7.74
CA LEU A 32 -5.93 8.90 8.50
C LEU A 32 -5.58 10.15 7.69
N VAL A 33 -4.37 10.18 7.11
CA VAL A 33 -3.88 11.33 6.35
C VAL A 33 -4.68 11.54 5.07
N ASN A 34 -5.13 10.48 4.38
CA ASN A 34 -5.96 10.61 3.18
C ASN A 34 -7.24 11.42 3.44
N VAL A 35 -7.92 11.17 4.55
CA VAL A 35 -9.13 11.92 4.95
C VAL A 35 -8.80 13.36 5.35
N ALA A 36 -7.61 13.59 5.89
CA ALA A 36 -7.18 14.89 6.37
C ALA A 36 -6.61 15.81 5.27
N LEU A 37 -6.39 15.33 4.06
CA LEU A 37 -5.77 16.13 2.99
C LEU A 37 -6.45 17.48 2.75
N PRO A 38 -7.79 17.57 2.62
CA PRO A 38 -8.44 18.87 2.45
C PRO A 38 -8.22 19.80 3.65
N VAL A 39 -8.32 19.27 4.88
CA VAL A 39 -8.09 20.04 6.11
C VAL A 39 -6.65 20.58 6.19
N LEU A 40 -5.67 19.77 5.74
CA LEU A 40 -4.27 20.19 5.67
C LEU A 40 -4.06 21.27 4.59
N ALA A 41 -4.75 21.15 3.44
CA ALA A 41 -4.68 22.16 2.38
C ALA A 41 -5.17 23.52 2.89
N ASP A 42 -6.30 23.54 3.58
CA ASP A 42 -6.87 24.76 4.16
C ASP A 42 -5.96 25.32 5.27
N ASN A 43 -5.44 24.47 6.17
CA ASN A 43 -4.61 24.91 7.29
C ASN A 43 -3.28 25.54 6.86
N PHE A 44 -2.63 24.98 5.82
CA PHE A 44 -1.38 25.51 5.29
C PHE A 44 -1.58 26.51 4.15
N HIS A 45 -2.83 26.82 3.74
CA HIS A 45 -3.17 27.72 2.64
C HIS A 45 -2.47 27.33 1.32
N ILE A 46 -2.49 26.04 0.99
CA ILE A 46 -1.85 25.48 -0.20
C ILE A 46 -2.88 24.81 -1.12
N SER A 47 -2.49 24.61 -2.38
CA SER A 47 -3.36 23.94 -3.36
C SER A 47 -3.58 22.45 -3.01
N SER A 48 -4.74 21.92 -3.43
CA SER A 48 -5.09 20.49 -3.36
C SER A 48 -4.06 19.60 -4.06
N SER A 49 -3.42 20.09 -5.14
CA SER A 49 -2.31 19.44 -5.81
C SER A 49 -1.07 19.30 -4.92
N SER A 50 -0.74 20.35 -4.15
CA SER A 50 0.46 20.37 -3.31
C SER A 50 0.28 19.48 -2.08
N VAL A 51 -0.90 19.49 -1.46
CA VAL A 51 -1.13 18.72 -0.20
C VAL A 51 -1.02 17.21 -0.42
N VAL A 52 -1.34 16.69 -1.60
CA VAL A 52 -1.22 15.26 -1.92
C VAL A 52 0.23 14.76 -1.75
N TRP A 53 1.23 15.65 -1.84
CA TRP A 53 2.63 15.28 -1.58
C TRP A 53 2.88 14.73 -0.16
N VAL A 54 2.06 15.07 0.81
CA VAL A 54 2.14 14.49 2.18
C VAL A 54 1.97 12.97 2.16
N VAL A 55 1.09 12.46 1.30
CA VAL A 55 0.88 11.00 1.11
C VAL A 55 1.89 10.45 0.11
N THR A 56 2.11 11.13 -1.01
CA THR A 56 2.97 10.66 -2.10
C THR A 56 4.40 10.43 -1.64
N ILE A 57 4.99 11.36 -0.89
CA ILE A 57 6.39 11.25 -0.43
C ILE A 57 6.57 10.07 0.52
N TYR A 58 5.63 9.85 1.43
CA TYR A 58 5.65 8.72 2.34
C TYR A 58 5.61 7.38 1.59
N GLN A 59 4.66 7.22 0.66
CA GLN A 59 4.53 6.02 -0.16
C GLN A 59 5.74 5.81 -1.07
N LEU A 60 6.28 6.89 -1.64
CA LEU A 60 7.48 6.87 -2.48
C LEU A 60 8.69 6.33 -1.71
N ILE A 61 8.97 6.88 -0.54
CA ILE A 61 10.10 6.44 0.28
C ILE A 61 9.97 4.97 0.67
N ILE A 62 8.76 4.52 1.03
CA ILE A 62 8.54 3.09 1.29
C ILE A 62 8.83 2.26 0.04
N THR A 63 8.34 2.66 -1.12
CA THR A 63 8.55 1.95 -2.39
C THR A 63 10.03 1.84 -2.73
N MET A 64 10.80 2.92 -2.56
CA MET A 64 12.24 2.97 -2.82
C MET A 64 13.04 2.05 -1.89
N LEU A 65 12.63 1.97 -0.62
CA LEU A 65 13.42 1.34 0.44
C LEU A 65 12.96 -0.08 0.81
N LEU A 66 11.76 -0.51 0.42
CA LEU A 66 11.18 -1.78 0.88
C LEU A 66 12.09 -2.98 0.57
N LEU A 67 12.56 -3.11 -0.68
CA LEU A 67 13.42 -4.21 -1.10
C LEU A 67 14.83 -4.10 -0.49
N PRO A 68 15.54 -2.95 -0.54
CA PRO A 68 16.83 -2.77 0.12
C PRO A 68 16.78 -3.09 1.62
N VAL A 69 15.77 -2.61 2.33
CA VAL A 69 15.64 -2.81 3.79
C VAL A 69 15.31 -4.26 4.12
N SER A 70 14.47 -4.94 3.32
CA SER A 70 14.23 -6.38 3.49
C SER A 70 15.55 -7.16 3.42
N SER A 71 16.38 -6.89 2.42
CA SER A 71 17.71 -7.51 2.27
C SER A 71 18.64 -7.18 3.44
N ILE A 72 18.64 -5.95 3.96
CA ILE A 72 19.40 -5.57 5.16
C ILE A 72 18.94 -6.40 6.37
N GLY A 73 17.63 -6.60 6.51
CA GLY A 73 17.06 -7.45 7.56
C GLY A 73 17.54 -8.90 7.48
N ASP A 74 17.58 -9.48 6.27
CA ASP A 74 18.09 -10.83 6.00
C ASP A 74 19.54 -10.98 6.42
N LEU A 75 20.37 -9.98 6.13
CA LEU A 75 21.82 -10.02 6.37
C LEU A 75 22.22 -9.75 7.80
N HIS A 76 21.55 -8.83 8.48
CA HIS A 76 21.96 -8.36 9.79
C HIS A 76 21.03 -8.87 10.91
N SER A 77 19.80 -8.36 10.96
CA SER A 77 18.82 -8.77 11.97
C SER A 77 17.45 -8.15 11.68
N TYR A 78 16.44 -8.98 11.48
CA TYR A 78 15.05 -8.52 11.36
C TYR A 78 14.60 -7.74 12.59
N LYS A 79 14.96 -8.21 13.80
CA LYS A 79 14.64 -7.52 15.05
C LYS A 79 15.25 -6.12 15.11
N ARG A 80 16.53 -5.97 14.78
CA ARG A 80 17.21 -4.65 14.81
C ARG A 80 16.60 -3.72 13.77
N THR A 81 16.40 -4.18 12.54
CA THR A 81 15.77 -3.41 11.47
C THR A 81 14.37 -2.96 11.87
N PHE A 82 13.57 -3.85 12.44
CA PHE A 82 12.22 -3.53 12.94
C PHE A 82 12.27 -2.45 14.03
N LEU A 83 13.10 -2.61 15.05
CA LEU A 83 13.19 -1.65 16.16
C LEU A 83 13.67 -0.28 15.71
N ILE A 84 14.68 -0.22 14.82
CA ILE A 84 15.14 1.03 14.21
C ILE A 84 13.97 1.68 13.45
N GLY A 85 13.23 0.89 12.67
CA GLY A 85 12.05 1.36 11.94
C GLY A 85 10.99 1.94 12.86
N VAL A 86 10.69 1.29 13.99
CA VAL A 86 9.74 1.78 15.00
C VAL A 86 10.20 3.10 15.61
N VAL A 87 11.48 3.23 15.97
CA VAL A 87 12.04 4.47 16.52
C VAL A 87 11.93 5.61 15.50
N ILE A 88 12.37 5.38 14.25
CA ILE A 88 12.31 6.41 13.19
C ILE A 88 10.86 6.82 12.95
N PHE A 89 9.95 5.85 12.78
CA PHE A 89 8.53 6.12 12.50
C PHE A 89 7.88 6.92 13.64
N THR A 90 8.10 6.50 14.90
CA THR A 90 7.49 7.13 16.07
C THR A 90 8.03 8.54 16.29
N SER A 91 9.34 8.73 16.18
CA SER A 91 9.97 10.05 16.32
C SER A 91 9.55 10.99 15.19
N ALA A 92 9.53 10.52 13.95
CA ALA A 92 9.05 11.31 12.81
C ALA A 92 7.56 11.67 12.97
N SER A 93 6.73 10.75 13.47
CA SER A 93 5.31 11.02 13.76
C SER A 93 5.15 12.11 14.82
N ALA A 94 5.91 12.06 15.92
CA ALA A 94 5.91 13.11 16.94
C ALA A 94 6.33 14.48 16.36
N LEU A 95 7.35 14.48 15.49
CA LEU A 95 7.80 15.70 14.81
C LEU A 95 6.79 16.22 13.78
N CYS A 96 6.10 15.34 13.03
CA CYS A 96 4.99 15.73 12.16
C CYS A 96 3.90 16.46 12.93
N ALA A 97 3.60 16.01 14.16
CA ALA A 97 2.59 16.62 15.00
C ALA A 97 2.96 18.02 15.53
N VAL A 98 4.21 18.43 15.48
CA VAL A 98 4.67 19.78 15.87
C VAL A 98 5.16 20.59 14.66
N SER A 99 4.89 20.12 13.43
CA SER A 99 5.34 20.83 12.23
C SER A 99 4.61 22.16 12.05
N SER A 100 5.37 23.23 11.88
CA SER A 100 4.86 24.59 11.71
C SER A 100 4.74 25.02 10.24
N SER A 101 5.26 24.23 9.30
CA SER A 101 5.21 24.51 7.87
C SER A 101 4.93 23.25 7.05
N PHE A 102 4.33 23.44 5.87
CA PHE A 102 4.07 22.36 4.93
C PHE A 102 5.36 21.63 4.51
N THR A 103 6.43 22.39 4.21
CA THR A 103 7.72 21.80 3.81
C THR A 103 8.30 20.93 4.92
N MET A 104 8.22 21.38 6.18
CA MET A 104 8.63 20.58 7.34
C MET A 104 7.83 19.30 7.44
N LEU A 105 6.50 19.36 7.29
CA LEU A 105 5.63 18.18 7.29
C LEU A 105 6.03 17.18 6.20
N VAL A 106 6.24 17.64 4.96
CA VAL A 106 6.64 16.77 3.83
C VAL A 106 7.99 16.09 4.08
N VAL A 107 8.99 16.83 4.58
CA VAL A 107 10.31 16.25 4.91
C VAL A 107 10.17 15.20 6.02
N LEU A 108 9.41 15.49 7.06
CA LEU A 108 9.19 14.56 8.17
C LEU A 108 8.39 13.32 7.72
N ARG A 109 7.46 13.48 6.77
CA ARG A 109 6.76 12.36 6.13
C ARG A 109 7.73 11.46 5.33
N ALA A 110 8.75 12.03 4.69
CA ALA A 110 9.80 11.24 4.05
C ALA A 110 10.57 10.42 5.09
N VAL A 111 10.97 11.01 6.22
CA VAL A 111 11.64 10.31 7.33
C VAL A 111 10.75 9.22 7.93
N GLN A 112 9.46 9.52 8.11
CA GLN A 112 8.48 8.53 8.59
C GLN A 112 8.35 7.35 7.62
N GLY A 113 8.42 7.61 6.30
CA GLY A 113 8.45 6.59 5.25
C GLY A 113 9.64 5.64 5.36
N VAL A 114 10.82 6.13 5.76
CA VAL A 114 11.99 5.27 6.07
C VAL A 114 11.67 4.30 7.20
N GLY A 115 11.08 4.80 8.29
CA GLY A 115 10.66 3.95 9.42
C GLY A 115 9.65 2.89 9.00
N ALA A 116 8.64 3.28 8.21
CA ALA A 116 7.64 2.36 7.69
C ALA A 116 8.24 1.28 6.77
N ALA A 117 9.18 1.63 5.89
CA ALA A 117 9.89 0.69 5.03
C ALA A 117 10.66 -0.36 5.85
N CYS A 118 11.31 0.08 6.94
CA CYS A 118 12.03 -0.82 7.85
C CYS A 118 11.07 -1.83 8.51
N VAL A 119 9.91 -1.38 8.97
CA VAL A 119 8.92 -2.26 9.58
C VAL A 119 8.31 -3.21 8.57
N MET A 120 7.80 -2.70 7.45
CA MET A 120 7.09 -3.48 6.44
C MET A 120 8.01 -4.49 5.75
N GLY A 121 9.27 -4.12 5.49
CA GLY A 121 10.25 -4.96 4.81
C GLY A 121 10.60 -6.22 5.59
N VAL A 122 10.54 -6.21 6.92
CA VAL A 122 10.91 -7.36 7.76
C VAL A 122 9.71 -8.03 8.45
N ASN A 123 8.49 -7.48 8.32
CA ASN A 123 7.31 -7.97 9.03
C ASN A 123 7.01 -9.45 8.76
N ILE A 124 6.94 -9.85 7.48
CA ILE A 124 6.64 -11.25 7.10
C ILE A 124 7.74 -12.20 7.60
N ALA A 125 9.01 -11.79 7.55
CA ALA A 125 10.12 -12.58 8.06
C ALA A 125 10.01 -12.80 9.57
N LEU A 126 9.67 -11.76 10.34
CA LEU A 126 9.44 -11.86 11.79
C LEU A 126 8.23 -12.74 12.12
N VAL A 127 7.13 -12.64 11.37
CA VAL A 127 5.98 -13.55 11.52
C VAL A 127 6.43 -15.00 11.33
N ARG A 128 7.24 -15.32 10.31
CA ARG A 128 7.79 -16.66 10.07
C ARG A 128 8.71 -17.15 11.19
N LEU A 129 9.46 -16.26 11.85
CA LEU A 129 10.33 -16.64 12.98
C LEU A 129 9.53 -16.92 14.27
N ILE A 130 8.40 -16.25 14.45
CA ILE A 130 7.58 -16.39 15.65
C ILE A 130 6.67 -17.62 15.55
N TYR A 131 6.04 -17.85 14.39
CA TYR A 131 5.08 -18.93 14.19
C TYR A 131 5.76 -20.21 13.69
N PRO A 132 5.50 -21.38 14.34
CA PRO A 132 5.88 -22.67 13.79
C PRO A 132 5.27 -22.91 12.41
N ARG A 133 5.92 -23.71 11.58
CA ARG A 133 5.47 -23.99 10.19
C ARG A 133 4.04 -24.48 10.12
N GLU A 134 3.62 -25.30 11.07
CA GLU A 134 2.30 -25.94 11.15
C GLU A 134 1.14 -24.94 11.33
N ILE A 135 1.43 -23.79 11.97
CA ILE A 135 0.44 -22.74 12.26
C ILE A 135 0.80 -21.39 11.62
N LEU A 136 1.78 -21.34 10.72
CA LEU A 136 2.19 -20.13 10.04
C LEU A 136 1.04 -19.45 9.30
N GLY A 137 0.15 -20.25 8.69
CA GLY A 137 -1.06 -19.74 8.03
C GLY A 137 -1.96 -18.93 8.96
N ARG A 138 -2.05 -19.30 10.25
CA ARG A 138 -2.80 -18.52 11.25
C ARG A 138 -2.11 -17.18 11.53
N GLY A 139 -0.77 -17.16 11.61
CA GLY A 139 0.01 -15.92 11.78
C GLY A 139 -0.20 -14.94 10.62
N MET A 140 -0.18 -15.45 9.39
CA MET A 140 -0.44 -14.65 8.19
C MET A 140 -1.89 -14.14 8.15
N ALA A 141 -2.86 -14.97 8.57
CA ALA A 141 -4.26 -14.56 8.65
C ALA A 141 -4.48 -13.46 9.71
N VAL A 142 -3.84 -13.55 10.89
CA VAL A 142 -3.89 -12.49 11.91
C VAL A 142 -3.30 -11.20 11.39
N ASN A 143 -2.15 -11.25 10.71
CA ASN A 143 -1.53 -10.08 10.10
C ASN A 143 -2.45 -9.42 9.06
N ALA A 144 -3.04 -10.20 8.16
CA ALA A 144 -3.98 -9.70 7.16
C ALA A 144 -5.25 -9.10 7.79
N MET A 145 -5.78 -9.72 8.83
CA MET A 145 -6.94 -9.22 9.58
C MET A 145 -6.65 -7.88 10.26
N CYS A 146 -5.49 -7.73 10.92
CA CYS A 146 -5.09 -6.47 11.54
C CYS A 146 -4.97 -5.33 10.50
N ILE A 147 -4.38 -5.61 9.35
CA ILE A 147 -4.29 -4.65 8.24
C ILE A 147 -5.70 -4.27 7.75
N ALA A 148 -6.59 -5.23 7.57
CA ALA A 148 -7.96 -4.99 7.11
C ALA A 148 -8.76 -4.13 8.11
N ILE A 149 -8.67 -4.44 9.42
CA ILE A 149 -9.31 -3.67 10.49
C ILE A 149 -8.76 -2.23 10.52
N ALA A 150 -7.42 -2.07 10.45
CA ALA A 150 -6.80 -0.74 10.42
C ALA A 150 -7.27 0.09 9.22
N THR A 151 -7.33 -0.54 8.04
CA THR A 151 -7.81 0.12 6.81
C THR A 151 -9.27 0.52 6.94
N ALA A 152 -10.13 -0.33 7.53
CA ALA A 152 -11.55 -0.07 7.71
C ALA A 152 -11.83 1.01 8.78
N ALA A 153 -11.10 0.97 9.89
CA ALA A 153 -11.29 1.91 11.00
C ALA A 153 -10.67 3.29 10.73
N GLY A 154 -9.63 3.36 9.87
CA GLY A 154 -8.86 4.57 9.63
C GLY A 154 -9.70 5.80 9.29
N PRO A 155 -10.54 5.78 8.25
CA PRO A 155 -11.34 6.94 7.88
C PRO A 155 -12.28 7.42 8.99
N THR A 156 -12.94 6.51 9.70
CA THR A 156 -13.80 6.86 10.84
C THR A 156 -13.00 7.47 11.99
N ILE A 157 -11.83 6.91 12.32
CA ILE A 157 -10.95 7.45 13.36
C ILE A 157 -10.45 8.83 12.96
N ALA A 158 -10.06 9.04 11.69
CA ALA A 158 -9.65 10.35 11.18
C ALA A 158 -10.77 11.39 11.33
N GLY A 159 -11.98 11.06 10.88
CA GLY A 159 -13.14 11.94 10.99
C GLY A 159 -13.46 12.26 12.44
N ALA A 160 -13.42 11.28 13.34
CA ALA A 160 -13.68 11.48 14.76
C ALA A 160 -12.62 12.39 15.41
N ILE A 161 -11.33 12.18 15.12
CA ILE A 161 -10.25 13.04 15.63
C ILE A 161 -10.42 14.48 15.12
N LEU A 162 -10.64 14.65 13.82
CA LEU A 162 -10.75 15.97 13.18
C LEU A 162 -12.02 16.73 13.60
N SER A 163 -13.04 16.06 14.13
CA SER A 163 -14.25 16.70 14.62
C SER A 163 -14.09 17.34 16.01
N VAL A 164 -13.15 16.84 16.83
CA VAL A 164 -12.96 17.30 18.24
C VAL A 164 -11.56 17.85 18.49
N ALA A 165 -10.63 17.63 17.58
CA ALA A 165 -9.23 17.99 17.73
C ALA A 165 -8.61 18.45 16.40
N THR A 166 -7.37 18.93 16.45
CA THR A 166 -6.64 19.37 15.25
C THR A 166 -5.97 18.19 14.55
N TRP A 167 -5.56 18.38 13.30
CA TRP A 167 -4.88 17.36 12.48
C TRP A 167 -3.56 16.83 13.12
N HIS A 168 -2.95 17.56 14.03
CA HIS A 168 -1.75 17.15 14.77
C HIS A 168 -1.94 15.81 15.51
N TRP A 169 -3.15 15.56 16.01
CA TRP A 169 -3.48 14.35 16.74
C TRP A 169 -3.48 13.09 15.87
N LEU A 170 -3.66 13.25 14.54
CA LEU A 170 -3.54 12.12 13.61
C LEU A 170 -2.14 11.50 13.61
N PHE A 171 -1.13 12.31 13.91
CA PHE A 171 0.25 11.85 14.05
C PHE A 171 0.57 11.46 15.48
N LEU A 172 0.07 12.20 16.48
CA LEU A 172 0.33 11.92 17.89
C LEU A 172 -0.16 10.56 18.34
N ILE A 173 -1.25 10.03 17.77
CA ILE A 173 -1.78 8.70 18.12
C ILE A 173 -0.75 7.58 17.89
N ASN A 174 0.19 7.77 16.97
CA ASN A 174 1.26 6.82 16.69
C ASN A 174 2.32 6.76 17.80
N VAL A 175 2.47 7.81 18.58
CA VAL A 175 3.55 7.92 19.58
C VAL A 175 3.40 6.90 20.72
N PRO A 176 2.27 6.83 21.44
CA PRO A 176 2.10 5.84 22.51
C PRO A 176 2.11 4.40 21.96
N LEU A 177 1.55 4.17 20.77
CA LEU A 177 1.57 2.86 20.12
C LEU A 177 2.99 2.43 19.77
N GLY A 178 3.79 3.33 19.17
CA GLY A 178 5.17 3.06 18.80
C GLY A 178 6.07 2.80 20.01
N ILE A 179 5.94 3.60 21.08
CA ILE A 179 6.67 3.39 22.34
C ILE A 179 6.34 2.01 22.93
N THR A 180 5.06 1.68 23.02
CA THR A 180 4.60 0.37 23.53
C THR A 180 5.16 -0.78 22.69
N ALA A 181 5.05 -0.69 21.36
CA ALA A 181 5.56 -1.71 20.45
C ALA A 181 7.09 -1.84 20.49
N PHE A 182 7.81 -0.73 20.68
CA PHE A 182 9.27 -0.74 20.84
C PHE A 182 9.69 -1.56 22.06
N PHE A 183 9.15 -1.27 23.24
CA PHE A 183 9.54 -1.98 24.46
C PHE A 183 9.16 -3.46 24.42
N ILE A 184 7.98 -3.79 23.91
CA ILE A 184 7.56 -5.20 23.73
C ILE A 184 8.50 -5.88 22.75
N GLY A 185 8.76 -5.29 21.58
CA GLY A 185 9.62 -5.83 20.53
C GLY A 185 11.06 -6.00 20.99
N TRP A 186 11.59 -5.03 21.72
CA TRP A 186 12.95 -5.09 22.26
C TRP A 186 13.16 -6.30 23.19
N LYS A 187 12.18 -6.57 24.05
CA LYS A 187 12.26 -7.70 25.00
C LYS A 187 11.95 -9.06 24.37
N LEU A 188 10.99 -9.13 23.45
CA LEU A 188 10.33 -10.38 23.10
C LEU A 188 10.53 -10.84 21.64
N LEU A 189 10.94 -9.96 20.70
CA LEU A 189 11.18 -10.40 19.33
C LEU A 189 12.40 -11.32 19.24
N PRO A 190 12.29 -12.42 18.47
CA PRO A 190 13.38 -13.35 18.25
C PRO A 190 14.53 -12.71 17.45
N GLN A 191 15.73 -13.24 17.64
CA GLN A 191 16.88 -12.94 16.79
C GLN A 191 16.87 -13.82 15.54
N ASN A 192 17.58 -13.39 14.50
CA ASN A 192 17.74 -14.21 13.31
C ASN A 192 18.47 -15.52 13.67
N PRO A 193 18.12 -16.65 13.04
CA PRO A 193 18.93 -17.86 13.10
C PRO A 193 20.34 -17.57 12.59
N ALA A 194 21.32 -18.26 13.15
CA ALA A 194 22.68 -18.23 12.61
C ALA A 194 22.68 -18.83 11.19
N VAL A 195 23.28 -18.12 10.24
CA VAL A 195 23.42 -18.58 8.84
C VAL A 195 24.91 -18.74 8.56
N ASP A 196 25.31 -19.94 8.11
CA ASP A 196 26.71 -20.26 7.85
C ASP A 196 27.35 -19.43 6.72
N HIS A 197 26.53 -19.09 5.70
CA HIS A 197 26.94 -18.22 4.60
C HIS A 197 26.06 -16.96 4.58
N LYS A 198 26.63 -15.82 5.01
CA LYS A 198 25.96 -14.51 4.87
C LYS A 198 26.13 -14.02 3.44
N PRO A 199 25.05 -13.90 2.66
CA PRO A 199 25.12 -13.27 1.35
C PRO A 199 25.65 -11.83 1.50
N ARG A 200 26.34 -11.32 0.49
CA ARG A 200 26.83 -9.93 0.50
C ARG A 200 25.70 -8.99 0.10
N PHE A 201 25.55 -7.89 0.83
CA PHE A 201 24.60 -6.84 0.47
C PHE A 201 24.99 -6.18 -0.84
N ASP A 202 24.11 -6.26 -1.84
CA ASP A 202 24.30 -5.58 -3.11
C ASP A 202 23.92 -4.10 -2.98
N ARG A 203 24.93 -3.31 -2.59
CA ARG A 203 24.78 -1.84 -2.41
C ARG A 203 24.40 -1.15 -3.71
N VAL A 204 24.94 -1.62 -4.84
CA VAL A 204 24.73 -0.98 -6.14
C VAL A 204 23.28 -1.18 -6.57
N SER A 205 22.78 -2.41 -6.54
CA SER A 205 21.38 -2.67 -6.85
C SER A 205 20.39 -1.94 -5.92
N ALA A 206 20.76 -1.79 -4.63
CA ALA A 206 19.95 -1.02 -3.69
C ALA A 206 19.88 0.48 -4.08
N VAL A 207 21.01 1.07 -4.46
CA VAL A 207 21.10 2.48 -4.91
C VAL A 207 20.37 2.64 -6.26
N GLU A 208 20.59 1.73 -7.21
CA GLU A 208 19.90 1.73 -8.51
C GLU A 208 18.38 1.68 -8.30
N ASN A 209 17.89 0.79 -7.42
CA ASN A 209 16.46 0.72 -7.09
C ASN A 209 15.91 2.04 -6.55
N MET A 210 16.61 2.67 -5.59
CA MET A 210 16.20 3.96 -5.04
C MET A 210 16.20 5.07 -6.10
N ILE A 211 17.22 5.15 -6.95
CA ILE A 211 17.32 6.15 -8.00
C ILE A 211 16.21 5.96 -9.04
N VAL A 212 15.98 4.74 -9.50
CA VAL A 212 14.95 4.43 -10.51
C VAL A 212 13.58 4.87 -10.02
N PHE A 213 13.15 4.39 -8.85
CA PHE A 213 11.84 4.78 -8.32
C PHE A 213 11.78 6.27 -7.99
N GLY A 214 12.82 6.83 -7.36
CA GLY A 214 12.89 8.25 -7.02
C GLY A 214 12.73 9.16 -8.24
N LEU A 215 13.49 8.90 -9.30
CA LEU A 215 13.44 9.70 -10.52
C LEU A 215 12.12 9.52 -11.29
N ILE A 216 11.56 8.30 -11.38
CA ILE A 216 10.26 8.06 -12.03
C ILE A 216 9.18 8.92 -11.36
N PHE A 217 9.04 8.80 -10.04
CA PHE A 217 7.96 9.47 -9.32
C PHE A 217 8.17 10.98 -9.23
N TYR A 218 9.41 11.44 -9.08
CA TYR A 218 9.73 12.87 -9.15
C TYR A 218 9.36 13.46 -10.51
N SER A 219 9.76 12.79 -11.59
CA SER A 219 9.46 13.23 -12.97
C SER A 219 7.96 13.29 -13.21
N LEU A 220 7.23 12.21 -12.87
CA LEU A 220 5.78 12.15 -13.06
C LEU A 220 5.04 13.21 -12.23
N GLY A 221 5.47 13.47 -10.99
CA GLY A 221 4.85 14.44 -10.09
C GLY A 221 5.08 15.91 -10.51
N ASN A 222 6.17 16.21 -11.22
CA ASN A 222 6.49 17.55 -11.66
C ASN A 222 6.20 17.80 -13.15
N PHE A 223 5.73 16.79 -13.89
CA PHE A 223 5.46 16.91 -15.32
C PHE A 223 4.42 17.99 -15.68
N THR A 224 3.55 18.33 -14.72
CA THR A 224 2.49 19.33 -14.88
C THR A 224 2.88 20.75 -14.45
N ARG A 225 4.06 20.94 -13.84
CA ARG A 225 4.55 22.25 -13.44
C ARG A 225 5.11 23.00 -14.65
N LYS A 226 4.63 24.22 -14.89
CA LYS A 226 5.15 25.10 -15.95
C LYS A 226 6.64 25.36 -15.73
N GLY A 227 7.48 24.97 -16.68
CA GLY A 227 8.94 25.10 -16.66
C GLY A 227 9.70 23.82 -16.39
N ASP A 228 9.08 22.79 -15.78
CA ASP A 228 9.76 21.56 -15.38
C ASP A 228 9.54 20.38 -16.36
N VAL A 229 8.76 20.55 -17.43
CA VAL A 229 8.40 19.48 -18.37
C VAL A 229 9.64 18.87 -19.03
N VAL A 230 10.57 19.70 -19.50
CA VAL A 230 11.81 19.23 -20.15
C VAL A 230 12.69 18.48 -19.14
N LEU A 231 12.88 19.05 -17.95
CA LEU A 231 13.66 18.42 -16.89
C LEU A 231 13.01 17.09 -16.48
N SER A 232 11.71 17.06 -16.29
CA SER A 232 10.95 15.84 -15.96
C SER A 232 11.10 14.77 -17.04
N GLY A 233 11.02 15.17 -18.34
CA GLY A 233 11.24 14.24 -19.45
C GLY A 233 12.65 13.66 -19.46
N VAL A 234 13.67 14.49 -19.27
CA VAL A 234 15.08 14.06 -19.21
C VAL A 234 15.30 13.11 -18.04
N LEU A 235 14.79 13.44 -16.84
CA LEU A 235 14.94 12.59 -15.65
C LEU A 235 14.20 11.25 -15.81
N LEU A 236 13.05 11.24 -16.50
CA LEU A 236 12.33 10.00 -16.82
C LEU A 236 13.16 9.11 -17.75
N ILE A 237 13.76 9.68 -18.79
CA ILE A 237 14.65 8.93 -19.70
C ILE A 237 15.86 8.39 -18.95
N ILE A 238 16.50 9.19 -18.10
CA ILE A 238 17.62 8.74 -17.26
C ILE A 238 17.19 7.59 -16.36
N SER A 239 16.02 7.69 -15.75
CA SER A 239 15.48 6.63 -14.89
C SER A 239 15.23 5.34 -15.66
N LEU A 240 14.65 5.39 -16.85
CA LEU A 240 14.43 4.21 -17.69
C LEU A 240 15.77 3.58 -18.12
N PHE A 241 16.78 4.39 -18.42
CA PHE A 241 18.12 3.93 -18.74
C PHE A 241 18.77 3.20 -17.55
N ILE A 242 18.78 3.81 -16.37
CA ILE A 242 19.28 3.17 -15.14
C ILE A 242 18.47 1.91 -14.82
N GLY A 243 17.14 1.96 -14.98
CA GLY A 243 16.25 0.83 -14.77
C GLY A 243 16.56 -0.37 -15.68
N TYR A 244 16.92 -0.12 -16.94
CA TYR A 244 17.35 -1.16 -17.85
C TYR A 244 18.63 -1.87 -17.34
N PHE A 245 19.63 -1.13 -16.88
CA PHE A 245 20.86 -1.71 -16.31
C PHE A 245 20.58 -2.42 -15.00
N TYR A 246 19.75 -1.84 -14.14
CA TYR A 246 19.27 -2.45 -12.89
C TYR A 246 18.67 -3.84 -13.14
N VAL A 247 17.67 -3.92 -14.05
CA VAL A 247 17.03 -5.19 -14.40
C VAL A 247 18.02 -6.19 -14.98
N ARG A 248 18.89 -5.78 -15.93
CA ARG A 248 19.93 -6.65 -16.48
C ARG A 248 20.88 -7.19 -15.43
N ARG A 249 21.22 -6.38 -14.42
CA ARG A 249 22.06 -6.78 -13.31
C ARG A 249 21.38 -7.81 -12.43
N GLN A 250 20.06 -7.63 -12.13
CA GLN A 250 19.30 -8.58 -11.33
C GLN A 250 19.24 -9.99 -11.95
N PHE A 251 19.19 -10.11 -13.27
CA PHE A 251 19.25 -11.42 -13.95
C PHE A 251 20.56 -12.19 -13.73
N LYS A 252 21.66 -11.49 -13.44
CA LYS A 252 22.99 -12.10 -13.24
C LYS A 252 23.30 -12.40 -11.77
N HIS A 253 22.50 -11.91 -10.85
CA HIS A 253 22.73 -12.07 -9.41
C HIS A 253 22.12 -13.38 -8.91
N GLU A 254 22.90 -14.15 -8.10
CA GLU A 254 22.40 -15.39 -7.45
C GLU A 254 21.24 -15.12 -6.47
N GLN A 255 21.24 -13.97 -5.81
CA GLN A 255 20.20 -13.53 -4.90
C GLN A 255 19.75 -12.10 -5.25
N PRO A 256 18.94 -11.94 -6.30
CA PRO A 256 18.52 -10.62 -6.76
C PRO A 256 17.58 -9.95 -5.73
N LEU A 257 17.74 -8.63 -5.56
CA LEU A 257 16.80 -7.82 -4.77
C LEU A 257 15.38 -7.86 -5.37
N LEU A 258 15.30 -7.75 -6.68
CA LEU A 258 14.08 -7.93 -7.46
C LEU A 258 14.19 -9.28 -8.18
N PRO A 259 13.37 -10.28 -7.85
CA PRO A 259 13.41 -11.59 -8.49
C PRO A 259 12.82 -11.51 -9.91
N VAL A 260 13.61 -10.92 -10.82
CA VAL A 260 13.23 -10.68 -12.23
C VAL A 260 12.98 -11.98 -13.00
N ASP A 261 13.55 -13.10 -12.56
CA ASP A 261 13.29 -14.43 -13.09
C ASP A 261 11.82 -14.84 -13.03
N LEU A 262 11.08 -14.37 -12.01
CA LEU A 262 9.65 -14.64 -11.88
C LEU A 262 8.80 -13.97 -12.97
N PHE A 263 9.30 -12.89 -13.56
CA PHE A 263 8.60 -12.21 -14.64
C PHE A 263 8.62 -12.98 -15.97
N ASN A 264 9.45 -14.02 -16.09
CA ASN A 264 9.38 -14.95 -17.23
C ASN A 264 8.07 -15.78 -17.21
N ASN A 265 7.43 -15.91 -16.05
CA ASN A 265 6.12 -16.54 -15.94
C ASN A 265 5.04 -15.51 -16.28
N SER A 266 4.36 -15.72 -17.40
CA SER A 266 3.30 -14.82 -17.91
C SER A 266 2.17 -14.63 -16.88
N MET A 267 1.78 -15.70 -16.17
CA MET A 267 0.73 -15.63 -15.13
C MET A 267 1.15 -14.71 -13.97
N TYR A 268 2.42 -14.79 -13.56
CA TYR A 268 2.97 -13.93 -12.52
C TYR A 268 3.00 -12.47 -12.98
N THR A 269 3.53 -12.21 -14.17
CA THR A 269 3.65 -10.86 -14.74
C THR A 269 2.30 -10.19 -14.91
N MET A 270 1.31 -10.90 -15.47
CA MET A 270 -0.05 -10.37 -15.60
C MET A 270 -0.68 -10.07 -14.23
N SER A 271 -0.40 -10.89 -13.21
CA SER A 271 -0.89 -10.66 -11.84
C SER A 271 -0.27 -9.42 -11.20
N ILE A 272 1.02 -9.14 -11.46
CA ILE A 272 1.70 -7.92 -11.02
C ILE A 272 1.09 -6.69 -11.71
N MET A 273 0.90 -6.72 -13.05
CA MET A 273 0.28 -5.62 -13.80
C MET A 273 -1.15 -5.36 -13.32
N THR A 274 -1.91 -6.44 -13.09
CA THR A 274 -3.25 -6.33 -12.47
C THR A 274 -3.18 -5.65 -11.10
N SER A 275 -2.22 -6.01 -10.25
CA SER A 275 -2.02 -5.37 -8.94
C SER A 275 -1.70 -3.88 -9.07
N VAL A 276 -0.75 -3.51 -9.92
CA VAL A 276 -0.38 -2.09 -10.13
C VAL A 276 -1.60 -1.28 -10.55
N CYS A 277 -2.32 -1.72 -11.59
CA CYS A 277 -3.49 -1.01 -12.11
C CYS A 277 -4.62 -0.91 -11.08
N SER A 278 -4.93 -1.98 -10.36
CA SER A 278 -6.03 -2.00 -9.38
C SER A 278 -5.73 -1.13 -8.15
N PHE A 279 -4.49 -1.20 -7.61
CA PHE A 279 -4.10 -0.34 -6.49
C PHE A 279 -3.95 1.12 -6.90
N MET A 280 -3.60 1.40 -8.17
CA MET A 280 -3.64 2.73 -8.74
C MET A 280 -5.08 3.27 -8.77
N ALA A 281 -6.02 2.49 -9.30
CA ALA A 281 -7.44 2.85 -9.34
C ALA A 281 -8.02 3.10 -7.94
N GLN A 282 -7.73 2.20 -6.99
CA GLN A 282 -8.15 2.34 -5.60
C GLN A 282 -7.61 3.64 -4.98
N ASN A 283 -6.29 3.89 -5.10
CA ASN A 283 -5.66 5.00 -4.42
C ASN A 283 -6.09 6.36 -5.00
N ILE A 284 -6.28 6.44 -6.33
CA ILE A 284 -6.87 7.63 -6.99
C ILE A 284 -8.21 7.97 -6.35
N THR A 285 -9.10 6.99 -6.23
CA THR A 285 -10.44 7.21 -5.68
C THR A 285 -10.38 7.59 -4.20
N MET A 286 -9.55 6.90 -3.40
CA MET A 286 -9.43 7.16 -1.96
C MET A 286 -8.84 8.52 -1.62
N ILE A 287 -7.97 9.06 -2.46
CA ILE A 287 -7.38 10.41 -2.28
C ILE A 287 -8.34 11.48 -2.77
N ALA A 288 -9.04 11.26 -3.90
CA ALA A 288 -9.87 12.28 -4.52
C ALA A 288 -11.21 12.51 -3.80
N LEU A 289 -11.86 11.46 -3.27
CA LEU A 289 -13.20 11.56 -2.68
C LEU A 289 -13.29 12.49 -1.46
N PRO A 290 -12.36 12.53 -0.50
CA PRO A 290 -12.44 13.46 0.62
C PRO A 290 -12.55 14.93 0.20
N PHE A 291 -11.94 15.33 -0.91
CA PHE A 291 -12.02 16.70 -1.41
C PHE A 291 -13.46 17.06 -1.83
N ILE A 292 -14.13 16.19 -2.59
CA ILE A 292 -15.52 16.47 -2.98
C ILE A 292 -16.47 16.42 -1.77
N TYR A 293 -16.23 15.52 -0.81
CA TYR A 293 -17.11 15.40 0.37
C TYR A 293 -17.00 16.61 1.29
N LEU A 294 -15.80 17.11 1.55
CA LEU A 294 -15.59 18.27 2.43
C LEU A 294 -15.86 19.59 1.73
N ASN A 295 -15.31 19.78 0.52
CA ASN A 295 -15.29 21.09 -0.13
C ASN A 295 -16.50 21.34 -1.02
N SER A 296 -17.02 20.32 -1.73
CA SER A 296 -18.15 20.48 -2.65
C SER A 296 -19.49 20.13 -2.02
N TYR A 297 -19.56 19.05 -1.23
CA TYR A 297 -20.79 18.62 -0.55
C TYR A 297 -20.92 19.20 0.86
N HIS A 298 -19.88 19.88 1.37
CA HIS A 298 -19.87 20.50 2.69
C HIS A 298 -20.20 19.55 3.84
N PHE A 299 -19.87 18.27 3.70
CA PHE A 299 -20.02 17.32 4.79
C PHE A 299 -19.01 17.60 5.90
N SER A 300 -19.37 17.26 7.13
CA SER A 300 -18.46 17.34 8.26
C SER A 300 -17.30 16.34 8.10
N THR A 301 -16.19 16.57 8.80
CA THR A 301 -15.04 15.65 8.81
C THR A 301 -15.44 14.26 9.32
N ILE A 302 -16.32 14.18 10.32
CA ILE A 302 -16.82 12.90 10.84
C ILE A 302 -17.70 12.18 9.81
N THR A 303 -18.60 12.88 9.14
CA THR A 303 -19.43 12.32 8.06
C THR A 303 -18.55 11.82 6.92
N THR A 304 -17.55 12.60 6.51
CA THR A 304 -16.57 12.19 5.49
C THR A 304 -15.85 10.91 5.87
N GLY A 305 -15.36 10.81 7.10
CA GLY A 305 -14.72 9.58 7.61
C GLY A 305 -15.67 8.38 7.61
N LEU A 306 -16.91 8.58 8.06
CA LEU A 306 -17.94 7.53 8.05
C LEU A 306 -18.29 7.07 6.64
N LEU A 307 -18.38 7.99 5.66
CA LEU A 307 -18.67 7.68 4.27
C LEU A 307 -17.53 6.96 3.55
N MET A 308 -16.29 7.15 3.98
CA MET A 308 -15.12 6.43 3.45
C MET A 308 -14.99 4.99 4.00
N THR A 309 -15.61 4.69 5.14
CA THR A 309 -15.47 3.41 5.86
C THR A 309 -16.19 2.21 5.19
N PRO A 310 -17.36 2.33 4.52
CA PRO A 310 -18.05 1.21 3.89
C PRO A 310 -17.21 0.44 2.88
N TRP A 311 -16.32 1.10 2.15
CA TRP A 311 -15.44 0.43 1.19
C TRP A 311 -14.48 -0.57 1.86
N PRO A 312 -13.55 -0.19 2.76
CA PRO A 312 -12.63 -1.15 3.36
C PRO A 312 -13.37 -2.19 4.21
N LEU A 313 -14.50 -1.84 4.82
CA LEU A 313 -15.35 -2.76 5.56
C LEU A 313 -15.92 -3.86 4.63
N ALA A 314 -16.49 -3.46 3.49
CA ALA A 314 -16.99 -4.41 2.50
C ALA A 314 -15.85 -5.29 1.93
N THR A 315 -14.68 -4.70 1.67
CA THR A 315 -13.48 -5.46 1.25
C THR A 315 -13.11 -6.52 2.28
N MET A 316 -13.11 -6.17 3.57
CA MET A 316 -12.78 -7.08 4.67
C MET A 316 -13.75 -8.26 4.74
N ILE A 317 -15.06 -8.00 4.57
CA ILE A 317 -16.11 -9.02 4.62
C ILE A 317 -16.06 -9.93 3.37
N VAL A 318 -15.85 -9.36 2.19
CA VAL A 318 -15.91 -10.09 0.92
C VAL A 318 -14.64 -10.89 0.65
N SER A 319 -13.47 -10.46 1.14
CA SER A 319 -12.20 -11.15 0.89
C SER A 319 -12.19 -12.64 1.27
N PRO A 320 -12.66 -13.08 2.45
CA PRO A 320 -12.74 -14.51 2.79
C PRO A 320 -13.79 -15.25 1.96
N ILE A 321 -14.86 -14.59 1.53
CA ILE A 321 -15.87 -15.18 0.63
C ILE A 321 -15.25 -15.43 -0.75
N ALA A 322 -14.53 -14.44 -1.28
CA ALA A 322 -13.80 -14.56 -2.54
C ALA A 322 -12.74 -15.68 -2.50
N ALA A 323 -12.05 -15.87 -1.38
CA ALA A 323 -11.11 -16.97 -1.22
C ALA A 323 -11.78 -18.34 -1.38
N ARG A 324 -12.95 -18.56 -0.75
CA ARG A 324 -13.72 -19.80 -0.91
C ARG A 324 -14.28 -19.98 -2.33
N PHE A 325 -14.65 -18.87 -2.97
CA PHE A 325 -15.19 -18.91 -4.32
C PHE A 325 -14.14 -19.36 -5.35
N VAL A 326 -12.88 -19.00 -5.14
CA VAL A 326 -11.73 -19.41 -5.99
C VAL A 326 -11.45 -20.91 -5.89
N GLU A 327 -11.82 -21.60 -4.81
CA GLU A 327 -11.68 -23.06 -4.73
C GLU A 327 -12.49 -23.81 -5.80
N ARG A 328 -13.55 -23.19 -6.32
CA ARG A 328 -14.48 -23.79 -7.30
C ARG A 328 -14.48 -23.08 -8.65
N HIS A 329 -13.94 -21.88 -8.75
CA HIS A 329 -13.99 -21.04 -9.93
C HIS A 329 -12.59 -20.53 -10.29
N ASN A 330 -12.40 -20.20 -11.57
CA ASN A 330 -11.13 -19.65 -12.04
C ASN A 330 -10.81 -18.31 -11.34
N PRO A 331 -9.65 -18.21 -10.66
CA PRO A 331 -9.29 -17.00 -9.90
C PRO A 331 -9.15 -15.75 -10.78
N GLY A 332 -8.74 -15.92 -12.05
CA GLY A 332 -8.61 -14.80 -12.98
C GLY A 332 -9.95 -14.23 -13.40
N VAL A 333 -10.95 -15.08 -13.65
CA VAL A 333 -12.33 -14.66 -13.95
C VAL A 333 -12.94 -13.98 -12.73
N THR A 334 -12.79 -14.58 -11.54
CA THR A 334 -13.32 -14.00 -10.29
C THR A 334 -12.75 -12.60 -10.03
N ALA A 335 -11.45 -12.41 -10.22
CA ALA A 335 -10.80 -11.12 -10.06
C ALA A 335 -11.25 -10.11 -11.15
N ALA A 336 -11.43 -10.55 -12.40
CA ALA A 336 -11.95 -9.68 -13.46
C ALA A 336 -13.38 -9.21 -13.19
N VAL A 337 -14.25 -10.10 -12.74
CA VAL A 337 -15.62 -9.76 -12.31
C VAL A 337 -15.57 -8.77 -11.13
N GLY A 338 -14.69 -9.00 -10.15
CA GLY A 338 -14.47 -8.08 -9.05
C GLY A 338 -14.11 -6.67 -9.53
N MET A 339 -13.19 -6.54 -10.50
CA MET A 339 -12.86 -5.24 -11.08
C MET A 339 -14.02 -4.62 -11.87
N GLY A 340 -14.86 -5.43 -12.52
CA GLY A 340 -16.09 -4.95 -13.14
C GLY A 340 -17.09 -4.37 -12.13
N VAL A 341 -17.29 -5.04 -10.98
CA VAL A 341 -18.11 -4.54 -9.88
C VAL A 341 -17.52 -3.25 -9.30
N PHE A 342 -16.21 -3.16 -9.16
CA PHE A 342 -15.51 -1.95 -8.74
C PHE A 342 -15.78 -0.78 -9.71
N VAL A 343 -15.67 -1.00 -11.02
CA VAL A 343 -15.98 0.01 -12.06
C VAL A 343 -17.41 0.50 -11.93
N VAL A 344 -18.39 -0.41 -11.73
CA VAL A 344 -19.78 -0.03 -11.49
C VAL A 344 -19.91 0.85 -10.26
N GLY A 345 -19.24 0.49 -9.15
CA GLY A 345 -19.23 1.29 -7.93
C GLY A 345 -18.70 2.72 -8.15
N VAL A 346 -17.57 2.86 -8.87
CA VAL A 346 -16.97 4.18 -9.18
C VAL A 346 -17.85 4.97 -10.14
N LEU A 347 -18.48 4.34 -11.15
CA LEU A 347 -19.47 4.98 -12.03
C LEU A 347 -20.65 5.50 -11.24
N LEU A 348 -21.18 4.73 -10.30
CA LEU A 348 -22.26 5.17 -9.42
C LEU A 348 -21.84 6.35 -8.55
N LEU A 349 -20.61 6.40 -8.05
CA LEU A 349 -20.06 7.55 -7.31
C LEU A 349 -19.94 8.79 -8.21
N LEU A 350 -19.56 8.64 -9.47
CA LEU A 350 -19.45 9.74 -10.44
C LEU A 350 -20.81 10.42 -10.68
N TYR A 351 -21.91 9.65 -10.65
CA TYR A 351 -23.28 10.17 -10.88
C TYR A 351 -24.06 10.37 -9.56
N THR A 352 -23.41 10.85 -8.51
CA THR A 352 -24.08 11.05 -7.20
C THR A 352 -24.98 12.28 -7.15
N GLY A 353 -24.87 13.22 -8.10
CA GLY A 353 -25.61 14.48 -8.07
C GLY A 353 -24.93 15.54 -7.17
N SER A 354 -25.54 16.74 -7.10
CA SER A 354 -24.93 17.90 -6.42
C SER A 354 -25.17 17.95 -4.89
N SER A 355 -26.17 17.24 -4.39
CA SER A 355 -26.51 17.19 -2.96
C SER A 355 -26.96 15.78 -2.58
N PRO A 356 -26.05 14.80 -2.58
CA PRO A 356 -26.42 13.42 -2.31
C PRO A 356 -26.72 13.19 -0.83
N ALA A 357 -27.73 12.37 -0.54
CA ALA A 357 -27.95 11.89 0.82
C ALA A 357 -26.75 10.96 1.23
N GLU A 358 -26.34 11.02 2.49
CA GLU A 358 -25.21 10.26 3.04
C GLU A 358 -25.31 8.74 2.75
N TRP A 359 -26.49 8.15 2.99
CA TRP A 359 -26.72 6.74 2.73
C TRP A 359 -26.50 6.36 1.25
N ASN A 360 -26.78 7.29 0.34
CA ASN A 360 -26.63 7.08 -1.10
C ASN A 360 -25.17 6.97 -1.52
N ILE A 361 -24.25 7.67 -0.83
CA ILE A 361 -22.81 7.52 -1.00
C ILE A 361 -22.35 6.21 -0.34
N ALA A 362 -22.82 5.91 0.87
CA ALA A 362 -22.32 4.79 1.67
C ALA A 362 -22.49 3.43 0.94
N TRP A 363 -23.65 3.13 0.35
CA TRP A 363 -23.85 1.87 -0.37
C TRP A 363 -23.02 1.78 -1.67
N ARG A 364 -22.79 2.92 -2.35
CA ARG A 364 -21.93 2.97 -3.55
C ARG A 364 -20.48 2.71 -3.19
N MET A 365 -20.02 3.26 -2.08
CA MET A 365 -18.69 2.95 -1.51
C MET A 365 -18.57 1.47 -1.14
N ALA A 366 -19.64 0.88 -0.58
CA ALA A 366 -19.65 -0.55 -0.28
C ALA A 366 -19.54 -1.40 -1.56
N ILE A 367 -20.19 -1.03 -2.67
CA ILE A 367 -20.02 -1.73 -3.97
C ILE A 367 -18.57 -1.67 -4.43
N CYS A 368 -17.89 -0.52 -4.34
CA CYS A 368 -16.47 -0.42 -4.64
C CYS A 368 -15.66 -1.41 -3.78
N GLY A 369 -15.97 -1.51 -2.48
CA GLY A 369 -15.33 -2.43 -1.56
C GLY A 369 -15.59 -3.90 -1.89
N VAL A 370 -16.82 -4.26 -2.26
CA VAL A 370 -17.16 -5.61 -2.74
C VAL A 370 -16.31 -5.98 -3.96
N GLY A 371 -16.28 -5.10 -4.97
CA GLY A 371 -15.51 -5.31 -6.19
C GLY A 371 -14.01 -5.49 -5.90
N PHE A 372 -13.45 -4.63 -5.05
CA PHE A 372 -12.04 -4.70 -4.69
C PHE A 372 -11.69 -5.94 -3.87
N GLY A 373 -12.55 -6.37 -2.94
CA GLY A 373 -12.38 -7.61 -2.17
C GLY A 373 -12.45 -8.86 -3.04
N MET A 374 -13.35 -8.89 -4.02
CA MET A 374 -13.45 -9.97 -5.02
C MET A 374 -12.23 -10.05 -5.94
N PHE A 375 -11.52 -8.94 -6.14
CA PHE A 375 -10.30 -8.89 -6.93
C PHE A 375 -9.06 -9.28 -6.11
N GLN A 376 -8.85 -8.65 -4.96
CA GLN A 376 -7.57 -8.68 -4.24
C GLN A 376 -7.16 -10.09 -3.82
N THR A 377 -8.08 -10.85 -3.24
CA THR A 377 -7.78 -12.19 -2.70
C THR A 377 -7.45 -13.19 -3.81
N PRO A 378 -8.25 -13.35 -4.88
CA PRO A 378 -7.90 -14.22 -6.00
C PRO A 378 -6.57 -13.85 -6.65
N ASN A 379 -6.29 -12.57 -6.84
CA ASN A 379 -5.04 -12.11 -7.44
C ASN A 379 -3.83 -12.49 -6.60
N ASN A 380 -3.92 -12.33 -5.27
CA ASN A 380 -2.86 -12.73 -4.33
C ASN A 380 -2.63 -14.25 -4.36
N ILE A 381 -3.68 -15.06 -4.43
CA ILE A 381 -3.59 -16.52 -4.55
C ILE A 381 -2.83 -16.90 -5.82
N VAL A 382 -3.18 -16.32 -6.97
CA VAL A 382 -2.50 -16.62 -8.24
C VAL A 382 -1.03 -16.25 -8.18
N MET A 383 -0.67 -15.10 -7.61
CA MET A 383 0.74 -14.70 -7.47
C MET A 383 1.55 -15.68 -6.65
N VAL A 384 0.97 -16.20 -5.56
CA VAL A 384 1.62 -17.20 -4.72
C VAL A 384 1.75 -18.54 -5.45
N MET A 385 0.69 -18.98 -6.15
CA MET A 385 0.68 -20.25 -6.89
C MET A 385 1.64 -20.23 -8.10
N ALA A 386 1.78 -19.09 -8.76
CA ALA A 386 2.70 -18.91 -9.89
C ALA A 386 4.19 -18.86 -9.47
N THR A 387 4.47 -18.92 -8.17
CA THR A 387 5.82 -18.78 -7.62
C THR A 387 6.34 -20.11 -7.06
N PRO A 388 7.58 -20.55 -7.41
CA PRO A 388 8.19 -21.72 -6.81
C PRO A 388 8.27 -21.62 -5.28
N MET A 389 8.05 -22.74 -4.57
CA MET A 389 7.97 -22.76 -3.10
C MET A 389 9.20 -22.13 -2.40
N HIS A 390 10.40 -22.30 -2.95
CA HIS A 390 11.63 -21.74 -2.39
C HIS A 390 11.75 -20.21 -2.61
N ARG A 391 10.93 -19.61 -3.49
CA ARG A 391 10.92 -18.18 -3.84
C ARG A 391 9.73 -17.40 -3.28
N THR A 392 8.83 -18.03 -2.50
CA THR A 392 7.61 -17.39 -1.98
C THR A 392 7.88 -16.12 -1.15
N GLY A 393 9.04 -16.02 -0.51
CA GLY A 393 9.46 -14.81 0.20
C GLY A 393 9.68 -13.60 -0.72
N GLY A 394 10.44 -13.82 -1.80
CA GLY A 394 10.68 -12.81 -2.83
C GLY A 394 9.39 -12.37 -3.55
N ALA A 395 8.50 -13.33 -3.84
CA ALA A 395 7.20 -13.04 -4.46
C ALA A 395 6.32 -12.12 -3.59
N GLY A 396 6.28 -12.33 -2.27
CA GLY A 396 5.57 -11.46 -1.35
C GLY A 396 6.15 -10.04 -1.30
N GLY A 397 7.48 -9.91 -1.43
CA GLY A 397 8.16 -8.62 -1.56
C GLY A 397 7.75 -7.88 -2.84
N VAL A 398 7.78 -8.57 -3.99
CA VAL A 398 7.35 -7.99 -5.28
C VAL A 398 5.87 -7.61 -5.26
N GLN A 399 5.01 -8.43 -4.67
CA GLN A 399 3.59 -8.12 -4.50
C GLN A 399 3.37 -6.83 -3.69
N SER A 400 4.10 -6.69 -2.58
CA SER A 400 4.04 -5.48 -1.76
C SER A 400 4.57 -4.26 -2.52
N THR A 401 5.65 -4.42 -3.28
CA THR A 401 6.21 -3.39 -4.15
C THR A 401 5.22 -2.99 -5.25
N ALA A 402 4.58 -3.95 -5.94
CA ALA A 402 3.58 -3.67 -6.97
C ALA A 402 2.39 -2.86 -6.42
N ARG A 403 1.91 -3.21 -5.22
CA ARG A 403 0.88 -2.44 -4.52
C ARG A 403 1.33 -1.01 -4.26
N LEU A 404 2.52 -0.82 -3.70
CA LEU A 404 3.05 0.52 -3.37
C LEU A 404 3.32 1.34 -4.63
N VAL A 405 3.84 0.73 -5.70
CA VAL A 405 4.01 1.38 -7.01
C VAL A 405 2.65 1.87 -7.52
N GLY A 406 1.63 1.01 -7.52
CA GLY A 406 0.28 1.41 -7.93
C GLY A 406 -0.27 2.56 -7.09
N GLN A 407 -0.14 2.48 -5.76
CA GLN A 407 -0.58 3.53 -4.85
C GLN A 407 0.17 4.86 -5.09
N THR A 408 1.49 4.82 -5.23
CA THR A 408 2.30 6.03 -5.46
C THR A 408 2.00 6.65 -6.83
N LEU A 409 1.85 5.84 -7.90
CA LEU A 409 1.42 6.31 -9.22
C LEU A 409 0.04 6.96 -9.14
N GLY A 410 -0.90 6.34 -8.41
CA GLY A 410 -2.23 6.88 -8.20
C GLY A 410 -2.20 8.24 -7.51
N ALA A 411 -1.45 8.38 -6.41
CA ALA A 411 -1.29 9.64 -5.70
C ALA A 411 -0.65 10.73 -6.58
N THR A 412 0.40 10.36 -7.33
CA THR A 412 1.08 11.27 -8.27
C THR A 412 0.12 11.76 -9.36
N LEU A 413 -0.69 10.87 -9.91
CA LEU A 413 -1.69 11.23 -10.93
C LEU A 413 -2.76 12.18 -10.37
N VAL A 414 -3.26 11.95 -9.15
CA VAL A 414 -4.21 12.87 -8.50
C VAL A 414 -3.59 14.26 -8.34
N SER A 415 -2.34 14.33 -7.82
CA SER A 415 -1.63 15.60 -7.72
C SER A 415 -1.51 16.31 -9.06
N SER A 416 -1.21 15.58 -10.13
CA SER A 416 -1.08 16.12 -11.50
C SER A 416 -2.41 16.61 -12.04
N ILE A 417 -3.50 15.87 -11.86
CA ILE A 417 -4.85 16.27 -12.30
C ILE A 417 -5.28 17.55 -11.58
N PHE A 418 -5.08 17.62 -10.26
CA PHE A 418 -5.42 18.80 -9.47
C PHE A 418 -4.54 20.03 -9.81
N ALA A 419 -3.33 19.82 -10.36
CA ALA A 419 -2.47 20.90 -10.84
C ALA A 419 -2.95 21.48 -12.18
N ILE A 420 -3.56 20.67 -13.05
CA ILE A 420 -4.02 21.06 -14.38
C ILE A 420 -5.44 21.66 -14.33
N ILE A 421 -6.32 21.03 -13.54
CA ILE A 421 -7.74 21.35 -13.50
C ILE A 421 -8.03 22.21 -12.27
N ALA A 422 -8.26 23.51 -12.51
CA ALA A 422 -8.48 24.48 -11.43
C ALA A 422 -9.80 24.26 -10.67
N ASN A 423 -10.84 23.73 -11.33
CA ASN A 423 -12.09 23.42 -10.69
C ASN A 423 -11.97 22.05 -9.99
N GLU A 424 -12.06 22.06 -8.67
CA GLU A 424 -11.83 20.86 -7.83
C GLU A 424 -12.83 19.75 -8.10
N LEU A 425 -14.12 20.08 -8.28
CA LEU A 425 -15.16 19.10 -8.62
C LEU A 425 -14.84 18.38 -9.94
N ASN A 426 -14.48 19.15 -10.95
CA ASN A 426 -14.06 18.58 -12.24
C ASN A 426 -12.79 17.75 -12.11
N ALA A 427 -11.81 18.20 -11.31
CA ALA A 427 -10.59 17.45 -11.05
C ALA A 427 -10.89 16.09 -10.41
N VAL A 428 -11.79 16.03 -9.42
CA VAL A 428 -12.22 14.76 -8.81
C VAL A 428 -12.92 13.87 -9.84
N HIS A 429 -13.81 14.42 -10.68
CA HIS A 429 -14.45 13.62 -11.74
C HIS A 429 -13.42 13.04 -12.71
N PHE A 430 -12.43 13.81 -13.14
CA PHE A 430 -11.32 13.30 -13.97
C PHE A 430 -10.53 12.20 -13.26
N CYS A 431 -10.25 12.34 -11.96
CA CYS A 431 -9.63 11.29 -11.16
C CYS A 431 -10.47 9.99 -11.20
N LEU A 432 -11.79 10.08 -11.05
CA LEU A 432 -12.67 8.92 -11.10
C LEU A 432 -12.70 8.27 -12.50
N TYR A 433 -12.65 9.05 -13.59
CA TYR A 433 -12.51 8.49 -14.95
C TYR A 433 -11.20 7.72 -15.13
N PHE A 434 -10.08 8.25 -14.65
CA PHE A 434 -8.81 7.52 -14.66
C PHE A 434 -8.85 6.26 -13.79
N SER A 435 -9.50 6.33 -12.63
CA SER A 435 -9.70 5.16 -11.77
C SER A 435 -10.46 4.06 -12.51
N ILE A 436 -11.55 4.40 -13.24
CA ILE A 436 -12.32 3.47 -14.07
C ILE A 436 -11.41 2.87 -15.15
N GLY A 437 -10.64 3.69 -15.87
CA GLY A 437 -9.72 3.22 -16.92
C GLY A 437 -8.71 2.20 -16.40
N PHE A 438 -8.04 2.49 -15.28
CA PHE A 438 -7.09 1.54 -14.68
C PHE A 438 -7.76 0.30 -14.12
N ALA A 439 -8.97 0.42 -13.58
CA ALA A 439 -9.74 -0.73 -13.12
C ALA A 439 -10.14 -1.66 -14.29
N LEU A 440 -10.54 -1.10 -15.43
CA LEU A 440 -10.80 -1.87 -16.66
C LEU A 440 -9.53 -2.57 -17.17
N CYS A 441 -8.38 -1.87 -17.20
CA CYS A 441 -7.09 -2.47 -17.53
C CYS A 441 -6.76 -3.65 -16.60
N ALA A 442 -6.96 -3.48 -15.28
CA ALA A 442 -6.77 -4.54 -14.31
C ALA A 442 -7.70 -5.74 -14.58
N GLY A 443 -8.96 -5.49 -14.91
CA GLY A 443 -9.91 -6.52 -15.29
C GLY A 443 -9.47 -7.30 -16.56
N VAL A 444 -9.01 -6.59 -17.58
CA VAL A 444 -8.50 -7.18 -18.83
C VAL A 444 -7.25 -8.04 -18.55
N PHE A 445 -6.25 -7.52 -17.83
CA PHE A 445 -5.06 -8.31 -17.47
C PHE A 445 -5.43 -9.55 -16.63
N SER A 446 -6.39 -9.42 -15.74
CA SER A 446 -6.86 -10.56 -14.94
C SER A 446 -7.58 -11.61 -15.79
N TYR A 447 -8.37 -11.21 -16.79
CA TYR A 447 -9.07 -12.12 -17.69
C TYR A 447 -8.12 -12.78 -18.67
N THR A 448 -7.23 -12.03 -19.31
CA THR A 448 -6.30 -12.56 -20.35
C THR A 448 -5.35 -13.62 -19.80
N ARG A 449 -4.91 -13.52 -18.52
CA ARG A 449 -4.10 -14.57 -17.91
C ARG A 449 -4.80 -15.92 -17.82
N THR A 450 -6.17 -15.96 -17.86
CA THR A 450 -6.92 -17.23 -17.85
C THR A 450 -6.89 -17.93 -19.20
N LEU A 451 -6.73 -17.19 -20.28
CA LEU A 451 -6.66 -17.72 -21.64
C LEU A 451 -5.30 -18.41 -21.89
N GLY A 452 -4.21 -17.86 -21.34
CA GLY A 452 -2.88 -18.46 -21.43
C GLY A 452 -2.77 -19.82 -20.73
N HIS A 453 -3.49 -20.01 -19.63
CA HIS A 453 -3.45 -21.28 -18.90
C HIS A 453 -4.18 -22.45 -19.61
N LYS A 454 -5.17 -22.17 -20.43
CA LYS A 454 -5.84 -23.21 -21.26
C LYS A 454 -4.93 -23.78 -22.34
N SER A 455 -3.94 -23.02 -22.80
CA SER A 455 -3.00 -23.50 -23.83
C SER A 455 -1.89 -24.40 -23.27
N GLU A 456 -1.56 -24.29 -21.97
CA GLU A 456 -0.53 -25.13 -21.33
C GLU A 456 -1.07 -26.48 -20.79
N LEU A 457 -2.40 -26.60 -20.62
CA LEU A 457 -3.05 -27.86 -20.20
C LEU A 457 -3.41 -28.79 -21.36
N HIS A 458 -3.20 -28.38 -22.61
CA HIS A 458 -3.43 -29.14 -23.81
C HIS A 458 -2.13 -29.55 -24.57
N LEU A 459 -0.97 -29.34 -23.95
CA LEU A 459 0.34 -29.89 -24.33
C LEU A 459 0.87 -30.83 -23.25
#